data_74ddd3838289b41969d5a576006ed7d3
#
_entry.id   74ddd3838289b41969d5a576006ed7d3
#
_cell.length_a   1.000
_cell.length_b   1.000
_cell.length_c   1.000
_cell.angle_alpha   90.00
_cell.angle_beta   90.00
_cell.angle_gamma   90.00
#
_symmetry.space_group_name_H-M   'P 1'
#
loop_
_entity.id
_entity.type
_entity.pdbx_description
1 polymer ?
#
loop_
_entity_poly.entity_id
_entity_poly.type
_entity_poly.pdbx_seq_one_letter_code
_entity_poly.pdbx_strand_id
1 'polypeptide(L)'
;PRHAEGTLGPGISFVWEQHSEACGITLFLGQGEGDTRAAIAWVERFPGQAMRATRIHVVADEAEAQAMLPQLGFVGSDMVSCHIGVTPGLLAAGMRPVRLWSDFRAGPEGLGISLIAVNDAAGSDLARLLQRFQELGNYRNLALMGLPMARACWPRLDASEAALRALATDVASPAISDDALLERVSVLSLDLMSLATETSYRMSATSAYAQLVEERLAGLSSRSIPGYPGLDDFTQRRLLPAIRTAQAYRNRLDDVTARAAHFTSLLRTRVETRIENQNGRLLRSMERSS
;
A
#
# COMPACT_ATOMS: atom_id res chain seq x y z
N PRO A 1 -24.48 -4.58 5.76
CA PRO A 1 -24.17 -3.21 6.14
C PRO A 1 -22.67 -2.97 5.96
N ARG A 2 -22.28 -1.73 5.59
CA ARG A 2 -20.85 -1.35 5.52
C ARG A 2 -20.37 -0.69 6.82
N HIS A 3 -21.27 -0.49 7.75
CA HIS A 3 -21.03 0.10 9.06
C HIS A 3 -22.00 -0.50 10.07
N ALA A 4 -21.51 -0.76 11.27
CA ALA A 4 -22.30 -1.18 12.41
C ALA A 4 -21.68 -0.62 13.69
N GLU A 5 -22.52 -0.27 14.66
CA GLU A 5 -22.11 0.15 15.98
C GLU A 5 -22.97 -0.52 17.07
N GLY A 6 -22.43 -0.63 18.26
CA GLY A 6 -23.15 -1.26 19.35
C GLY A 6 -22.33 -1.31 20.65
N THR A 7 -22.89 -2.00 21.62
CA THR A 7 -22.26 -2.24 22.92
C THR A 7 -22.04 -3.73 23.16
N LEU A 8 -20.89 -4.11 23.74
CA LEU A 8 -20.54 -5.49 24.10
C LEU A 8 -20.83 -5.77 25.59
N GLY A 9 -20.99 -4.73 26.39
CA GLY A 9 -21.20 -4.80 27.83
C GLY A 9 -21.02 -3.42 28.47
N PRO A 10 -21.10 -3.32 29.79
CA PRO A 10 -20.90 -2.06 30.51
C PRO A 10 -19.54 -1.46 30.16
N GLY A 11 -19.51 -0.18 29.77
CA GLY A 11 -18.30 0.54 29.42
C GLY A 11 -17.57 0.10 28.15
N ILE A 12 -18.13 -0.83 27.35
CA ILE A 12 -17.52 -1.30 26.09
C ILE A 12 -18.47 -1.08 24.94
N SER A 13 -18.08 -0.20 24.01
CA SER A 13 -18.77 -0.02 22.72
C SER A 13 -17.84 -0.34 21.56
N PHE A 14 -18.43 -0.61 20.41
CA PHE A 14 -17.66 -0.90 19.19
C PHE A 14 -18.22 -0.17 17.99
N VAL A 15 -17.33 0.09 17.03
CA VAL A 15 -17.63 0.46 15.66
C VAL A 15 -16.97 -0.54 14.73
N TRP A 16 -17.75 -1.08 13.79
CA TRP A 16 -17.27 -1.96 12.73
C TRP A 16 -17.51 -1.29 11.37
N GLU A 17 -16.49 -1.29 10.54
CA GLU A 17 -16.51 -0.70 9.20
C GLU A 17 -15.98 -1.69 8.18
N GLN A 18 -16.67 -1.82 7.05
CA GLN A 18 -16.23 -2.64 5.92
C GLN A 18 -15.65 -1.76 4.82
N HIS A 19 -14.40 -2.01 4.49
CA HIS A 19 -13.69 -1.48 3.32
C HIS A 19 -13.68 -2.49 2.18
N SER A 20 -13.08 -2.12 1.02
CA SER A 20 -13.03 -2.99 -0.16
C SER A 20 -12.29 -4.31 0.08
N GLU A 21 -11.25 -4.31 0.90
CA GLU A 21 -10.33 -5.43 1.10
C GLU A 21 -10.17 -5.85 2.56
N ALA A 22 -10.70 -5.08 3.49
CA ALA A 22 -10.54 -5.32 4.93
C ALA A 22 -11.75 -4.83 5.70
N CYS A 23 -11.88 -5.22 6.94
CA CYS A 23 -12.76 -4.56 7.90
C CYS A 23 -11.94 -3.95 9.04
N GLY A 24 -12.44 -2.83 9.56
CA GLY A 24 -11.96 -2.18 10.78
C GLY A 24 -12.90 -2.47 11.94
N ILE A 25 -12.34 -2.78 13.10
CA ILE A 25 -13.08 -2.88 14.36
C ILE A 25 -12.41 -1.95 15.35
N THR A 26 -13.14 -0.97 15.84
CA THR A 26 -12.68 -0.07 16.89
C THR A 26 -13.49 -0.34 18.16
N LEU A 27 -12.79 -0.67 19.24
CA LEU A 27 -13.38 -0.83 20.56
C LEU A 27 -13.10 0.42 21.39
N PHE A 28 -14.13 0.92 22.06
CA PHE A 28 -14.02 2.01 23.03
C PHE A 28 -14.24 1.43 24.43
N LEU A 29 -13.24 1.62 25.28
CA LEU A 29 -13.21 1.10 26.62
C LEU A 29 -13.24 2.28 27.60
N GLY A 30 -14.27 2.35 28.42
CA GLY A 30 -14.37 3.34 29.49
C GLY A 30 -13.34 3.07 30.59
N GLN A 31 -13.01 4.09 31.38
CA GLN A 31 -12.09 3.93 32.52
C GLN A 31 -12.68 2.96 33.56
N GLY A 32 -11.97 1.87 33.82
CA GLY A 32 -12.24 0.97 34.92
C GLY A 32 -13.41 -0.01 34.80
N GLU A 33 -14.17 0.03 33.69
CA GLU A 33 -15.42 -0.74 33.62
C GLU A 33 -15.45 -1.84 32.52
N GLY A 34 -14.36 -2.11 31.85
CA GLY A 34 -14.37 -3.06 30.74
C GLY A 34 -13.37 -4.20 30.92
N ASP A 35 -13.81 -5.43 30.74
CA ASP A 35 -12.88 -6.56 30.58
C ASP A 35 -12.25 -6.50 29.19
N THR A 36 -11.09 -5.85 29.09
CA THR A 36 -10.30 -5.74 27.85
C THR A 36 -10.04 -7.12 27.24
N ARG A 37 -9.90 -8.17 28.06
CA ARG A 37 -9.67 -9.54 27.60
C ARG A 37 -10.89 -10.10 26.89
N ALA A 38 -12.09 -9.89 27.46
CA ALA A 38 -13.35 -10.29 26.80
C ALA A 38 -13.58 -9.55 25.49
N ALA A 39 -13.24 -8.26 25.42
CA ALA A 39 -13.32 -7.46 24.22
C ALA A 39 -12.37 -7.96 23.11
N ILE A 40 -11.12 -8.30 23.44
CA ILE A 40 -10.16 -8.90 22.51
C ILE A 40 -10.65 -10.27 22.04
N ALA A 41 -11.10 -11.15 22.95
CA ALA A 41 -11.65 -12.46 22.61
C ALA A 41 -12.88 -12.38 21.70
N TRP A 42 -13.66 -11.30 21.80
CA TRP A 42 -14.76 -11.06 20.86
C TRP A 42 -14.25 -10.73 19.45
N VAL A 43 -13.21 -9.88 19.33
CA VAL A 43 -12.59 -9.55 18.03
C VAL A 43 -11.95 -10.77 17.39
N GLU A 44 -11.31 -11.65 18.13
CA GLU A 44 -10.67 -12.88 17.64
C GLU A 44 -11.66 -13.88 17.01
N ARG A 45 -12.97 -13.72 17.25
CA ARG A 45 -14.02 -14.55 16.61
C ARG A 45 -14.30 -14.15 15.14
N PHE A 46 -13.82 -13.01 14.67
CA PHE A 46 -14.00 -12.61 13.28
C PHE A 46 -13.07 -13.42 12.37
N PRO A 47 -13.57 -13.88 11.21
CA PRO A 47 -12.75 -14.62 10.28
C PRO A 47 -11.71 -13.71 9.61
N GLY A 48 -10.54 -14.27 9.31
CA GLY A 48 -9.47 -13.57 8.60
C GLY A 48 -8.19 -13.44 9.42
N GLN A 49 -7.27 -12.65 8.90
CA GLN A 49 -6.00 -12.36 9.55
C GLN A 49 -5.95 -10.90 9.98
N ALA A 50 -5.53 -10.64 11.20
CA ALA A 50 -5.30 -9.29 11.67
C ALA A 50 -4.09 -8.67 10.95
N MET A 51 -4.34 -7.67 10.14
CA MET A 51 -3.29 -6.92 9.45
C MET A 51 -2.67 -5.85 10.33
N ARG A 52 -3.44 -5.32 11.27
CA ARG A 52 -3.04 -4.33 12.25
C ARG A 52 -3.92 -4.41 13.47
N ALA A 53 -3.31 -4.37 14.64
CA ALA A 53 -3.99 -4.20 15.91
C ALA A 53 -3.27 -3.12 16.72
N THR A 54 -4.01 -2.19 17.33
CA THR A 54 -3.43 -1.05 18.06
C THR A 54 -4.25 -0.74 19.29
N ARG A 55 -3.58 -0.52 20.41
CA ARG A 55 -4.16 0.02 21.64
C ARG A 55 -3.80 1.50 21.74
N ILE A 56 -4.79 2.35 21.88
CA ILE A 56 -4.60 3.80 22.09
C ILE A 56 -5.04 4.12 23.49
N HIS A 57 -4.09 4.59 24.31
CA HIS A 57 -4.37 5.17 25.61
C HIS A 57 -4.68 6.65 25.43
N VAL A 58 -5.81 7.09 25.92
CA VAL A 58 -6.26 8.48 25.86
C VAL A 58 -6.29 9.02 27.29
N VAL A 59 -5.50 10.05 27.55
CA VAL A 59 -5.37 10.70 28.87
C VAL A 59 -5.71 12.18 28.76
N ALA A 60 -6.05 12.79 29.90
CA ALA A 60 -6.53 14.17 29.91
C ALA A 60 -5.48 15.17 29.42
N ASP A 61 -4.25 15.04 29.85
CA ASP A 61 -3.18 16.02 29.54
C ASP A 61 -1.78 15.39 29.48
N GLU A 62 -0.79 16.20 29.18
CA GLU A 62 0.61 15.78 29.11
C GLU A 62 1.21 15.37 30.47
N ALA A 63 0.69 15.87 31.58
CA ALA A 63 1.18 15.47 32.91
C ALA A 63 0.80 14.02 33.21
N GLU A 64 -0.45 13.64 32.93
CA GLU A 64 -0.91 12.26 33.03
C GLU A 64 -0.17 11.36 32.05
N ALA A 65 0.05 11.83 30.81
CA ALA A 65 0.82 11.10 29.81
C ALA A 65 2.26 10.81 30.27
N GLN A 66 2.95 11.79 30.85
CA GLN A 66 4.32 11.62 31.35
C GLN A 66 4.41 10.58 32.48
N ALA A 67 3.38 10.48 33.33
CA ALA A 67 3.30 9.46 34.37
C ALA A 67 3.09 8.04 33.80
N MET A 68 2.41 7.93 32.67
CA MET A 68 2.10 6.64 32.01
C MET A 68 3.24 6.15 31.08
N LEU A 69 3.97 7.05 30.43
CA LEU A 69 5.01 6.73 29.43
C LEU A 69 6.00 5.65 29.86
N PRO A 70 6.57 5.66 31.09
CA PRO A 70 7.52 4.64 31.52
C PRO A 70 6.93 3.22 31.57
N GLN A 71 5.61 3.10 31.71
CA GLN A 71 4.89 1.83 31.83
C GLN A 71 4.57 1.19 30.48
N LEU A 72 4.62 1.96 29.39
CA LEU A 72 4.21 1.52 28.04
C LEU A 72 5.33 0.80 27.27
N GLY A 73 6.57 0.84 27.77
CA GLY A 73 7.68 0.09 27.19
C GLY A 73 8.11 0.56 25.79
N PHE A 74 7.89 1.82 25.44
CA PHE A 74 8.32 2.37 24.15
C PHE A 74 9.84 2.28 23.97
N VAL A 75 10.27 1.94 22.76
CA VAL A 75 11.68 1.96 22.37
C VAL A 75 12.09 3.42 22.11
N GLY A 76 12.86 4.00 23.02
CA GLY A 76 13.17 5.44 23.03
C GLY A 76 13.78 5.97 21.72
N SER A 77 14.65 5.19 21.05
CA SER A 77 15.26 5.57 19.77
C SER A 77 14.27 5.70 18.60
N ASP A 78 13.14 5.00 18.69
CA ASP A 78 12.13 4.95 17.62
C ASP A 78 10.86 5.71 17.99
N MET A 79 10.79 6.28 19.19
CA MET A 79 9.61 6.96 19.67
C MET A 79 9.35 8.25 18.90
N VAL A 80 8.25 8.27 18.18
CA VAL A 80 7.68 9.45 17.54
C VAL A 80 6.88 10.22 18.58
N SER A 81 7.07 11.54 18.67
CA SER A 81 6.18 12.40 19.40
C SER A 81 5.90 13.67 18.60
N CYS A 82 4.63 14.01 18.48
CA CYS A 82 4.19 15.20 17.74
C CYS A 82 2.88 15.74 18.29
N HIS A 83 2.62 17.01 18.04
CA HIS A 83 1.29 17.57 18.16
C HIS A 83 0.47 17.25 16.92
N ILE A 84 -0.82 16.97 17.08
CA ILE A 84 -1.78 16.79 15.99
C ILE A 84 -2.98 17.72 16.16
N GLY A 85 -3.68 18.02 15.06
CA GLY A 85 -4.78 18.99 15.07
C GLY A 85 -4.33 20.43 15.27
N VAL A 86 -3.08 20.73 14.90
CA VAL A 86 -2.53 22.07 15.06
C VAL A 86 -3.12 23.00 14.00
N THR A 87 -3.86 24.03 14.44
CA THR A 87 -4.40 25.07 13.58
C THR A 87 -3.91 26.45 14.03
N PRO A 88 -3.81 27.43 13.11
CA PRO A 88 -3.46 28.81 13.50
C PRO A 88 -4.42 29.37 14.54
N GLY A 89 -5.72 29.08 14.45
CA GLY A 89 -6.73 29.54 15.40
C GLY A 89 -6.53 28.97 16.81
N LEU A 90 -6.22 27.67 16.90
CA LEU A 90 -5.94 27.00 18.19
C LEU A 90 -4.73 27.65 18.87
N LEU A 91 -3.63 27.85 18.11
CA LEU A 91 -2.42 28.48 18.65
C LEU A 91 -2.65 29.96 19.05
N ALA A 92 -3.41 30.72 18.24
CA ALA A 92 -3.76 32.11 18.55
C ALA A 92 -4.62 32.23 19.81
N ALA A 93 -5.44 31.23 20.11
CA ALA A 93 -6.24 31.12 21.33
C ALA A 93 -5.41 30.68 22.56
N GLY A 94 -4.11 30.40 22.40
CA GLY A 94 -3.26 29.90 23.48
C GLY A 94 -3.60 28.48 23.95
N MET A 95 -4.37 27.72 23.13
CA MET A 95 -4.78 26.34 23.45
C MET A 95 -3.65 25.35 23.14
N ARG A 96 -3.56 24.32 23.96
CA ARG A 96 -2.60 23.23 23.77
C ARG A 96 -3.18 22.19 22.82
N PRO A 97 -2.49 21.86 21.69
CA PRO A 97 -2.95 20.83 20.76
C PRO A 97 -2.86 19.43 21.38
N VAL A 98 -3.56 18.50 20.77
CA VAL A 98 -3.44 17.06 21.10
C VAL A 98 -2.01 16.60 20.89
N ARG A 99 -1.46 15.84 21.83
CA ARG A 99 -0.12 15.29 21.71
C ARG A 99 -0.16 13.77 21.59
N LEU A 100 0.61 13.24 20.65
CA LEU A 100 0.74 11.80 20.34
C LEU A 100 2.15 11.31 20.68
N TRP A 101 2.21 10.08 21.22
CA TRP A 101 3.44 9.27 21.34
C TRP A 101 3.17 7.87 20.83
N SER A 102 4.10 7.32 20.03
CA SER A 102 4.11 5.92 19.59
C SER A 102 5.48 5.55 19.05
N ASP A 103 5.90 4.32 19.19
CA ASP A 103 7.06 3.77 18.47
C ASP A 103 6.65 2.96 17.24
N PHE A 104 5.34 2.82 17.00
CA PHE A 104 4.73 2.06 15.92
C PHE A 104 5.22 0.60 15.82
N ARG A 105 5.68 0.03 16.93
CA ARG A 105 6.07 -1.37 17.04
C ARG A 105 4.93 -2.18 17.65
N ALA A 106 4.83 -3.43 17.21
CA ALA A 106 3.97 -4.40 17.92
C ALA A 106 4.68 -4.85 19.20
N GLY A 107 4.01 -4.72 20.32
CA GLY A 107 4.46 -5.23 21.60
C GLY A 107 4.34 -6.77 21.69
N PRO A 108 4.65 -7.36 22.86
CA PRO A 108 4.58 -8.81 23.08
C PRO A 108 3.20 -9.42 22.80
N GLU A 109 2.14 -8.64 22.98
CA GLU A 109 0.76 -9.06 22.71
C GLU A 109 0.36 -8.91 21.24
N GLY A 110 1.27 -8.53 20.35
CA GLY A 110 0.97 -8.26 18.94
C GLY A 110 0.26 -6.93 18.69
N LEU A 111 0.05 -6.11 19.72
CA LEU A 111 -0.61 -4.82 19.64
C LEU A 111 0.42 -3.69 19.52
N GLY A 112 0.23 -2.80 18.56
CA GLY A 112 0.90 -1.50 18.58
C GLY A 112 0.33 -0.62 19.68
N ILE A 113 1.19 0.17 20.36
CA ILE A 113 0.76 1.06 21.43
C ILE A 113 0.89 2.51 20.97
N SER A 114 -0.10 3.33 21.31
CA SER A 114 -0.07 4.77 21.16
C SER A 114 -0.64 5.43 22.42
N LEU A 115 -0.08 6.56 22.79
CA LEU A 115 -0.55 7.38 23.91
C LEU A 115 -0.95 8.75 23.36
N ILE A 116 -2.09 9.25 23.78
CA ILE A 116 -2.63 10.54 23.35
C ILE A 116 -3.04 11.36 24.55
N ALA A 117 -2.45 12.54 24.70
CA ALA A 117 -2.90 13.57 25.63
C ALA A 117 -3.86 14.51 24.90
N VAL A 118 -5.08 14.62 25.43
CA VAL A 118 -6.16 15.41 24.80
C VAL A 118 -5.86 16.90 24.91
N ASN A 119 -5.34 17.33 26.03
CA ASN A 119 -5.11 18.74 26.37
C ASN A 119 -6.41 19.55 26.26
N ASP A 120 -6.42 20.59 25.43
CA ASP A 120 -7.54 21.53 25.34
C ASP A 120 -8.48 21.23 24.16
N ALA A 121 -8.37 20.05 23.52
CA ALA A 121 -9.18 19.69 22.37
C ALA A 121 -10.63 19.37 22.75
N ALA A 122 -11.58 19.86 21.95
CA ALA A 122 -12.99 19.49 22.08
C ALA A 122 -13.20 18.01 21.71
N GLY A 123 -14.18 17.34 22.34
CA GLY A 123 -14.41 15.92 22.13
C GLY A 123 -14.70 15.54 20.66
N SER A 124 -15.42 16.39 19.91
CA SER A 124 -15.68 16.19 18.49
C SER A 124 -14.43 16.28 17.62
N ASP A 125 -13.48 17.15 18.00
CA ASP A 125 -12.21 17.31 17.29
C ASP A 125 -11.28 16.14 17.60
N LEU A 126 -11.23 15.72 18.85
CA LEU A 126 -10.50 14.54 19.28
C LEU A 126 -10.98 13.29 18.52
N ALA A 127 -12.28 13.05 18.45
CA ALA A 127 -12.84 11.90 17.74
C ALA A 127 -12.39 11.87 16.26
N ARG A 128 -12.43 13.02 15.58
CA ARG A 128 -11.94 13.14 14.19
C ARG A 128 -10.44 12.90 14.05
N LEU A 129 -9.65 13.37 15.00
CA LEU A 129 -8.19 13.16 15.01
C LEU A 129 -7.86 11.68 15.24
N LEU A 130 -8.52 11.02 16.19
CA LEU A 130 -8.37 9.59 16.46
C LEU A 130 -8.74 8.74 15.24
N GLN A 131 -9.86 9.04 14.60
CA GLN A 131 -10.28 8.35 13.38
C GLN A 131 -9.22 8.50 12.28
N ARG A 132 -8.77 9.73 11.97
CA ARG A 132 -7.74 9.97 10.95
C ARG A 132 -6.42 9.27 11.27
N PHE A 133 -6.04 9.22 12.54
CA PHE A 133 -4.84 8.52 12.98
C PHE A 133 -4.95 7.00 12.79
N GLN A 134 -6.11 6.43 13.10
CA GLN A 134 -6.38 5.01 12.83
C GLN A 134 -6.40 4.71 11.34
N GLU A 135 -7.09 5.51 10.55
CA GLU A 135 -7.12 5.38 9.10
C GLU A 135 -5.73 5.48 8.46
N LEU A 136 -4.89 6.42 8.93
CA LEU A 136 -3.50 6.53 8.49
C LEU A 136 -2.74 5.20 8.67
N GLY A 137 -2.87 4.58 9.83
CA GLY A 137 -2.25 3.28 10.11
C GLY A 137 -2.79 2.15 9.24
N ASN A 138 -4.11 2.12 9.01
CA ASN A 138 -4.78 1.11 8.19
C ASN A 138 -4.35 1.24 6.72
N TYR A 139 -4.45 2.43 6.14
CA TYR A 139 -4.09 2.67 4.73
C TYR A 139 -2.59 2.46 4.49
N ARG A 140 -1.72 2.81 5.45
CA ARG A 140 -0.30 2.49 5.36
C ARG A 140 -0.05 0.99 5.23
N ASN A 141 -0.69 0.17 6.04
CA ASN A 141 -0.52 -1.28 5.98
C ASN A 141 -1.08 -1.87 4.69
N LEU A 142 -2.25 -1.40 4.24
CA LEU A 142 -2.84 -1.80 2.95
C LEU A 142 -1.94 -1.42 1.76
N ALA A 143 -1.35 -0.23 1.78
CA ALA A 143 -0.39 0.19 0.77
C ALA A 143 0.87 -0.69 0.73
N LEU A 144 1.36 -1.12 1.89
CA LEU A 144 2.54 -1.98 2.00
C LEU A 144 2.33 -3.39 1.43
N MET A 145 1.09 -3.86 1.26
CA MET A 145 0.79 -5.18 0.70
C MET A 145 1.22 -5.34 -0.76
N GLY A 146 1.44 -4.26 -1.49
CA GLY A 146 1.98 -4.32 -2.85
C GLY A 146 3.44 -4.74 -2.92
N LEU A 147 4.23 -4.47 -1.89
CA LEU A 147 5.66 -4.78 -1.88
C LEU A 147 5.97 -6.29 -1.94
N PRO A 148 5.36 -7.17 -1.12
CA PRO A 148 5.57 -8.61 -1.22
C PRO A 148 5.21 -9.16 -2.60
N MET A 149 4.09 -8.73 -3.18
CA MET A 149 3.67 -9.16 -4.51
C MET A 149 4.65 -8.71 -5.59
N ALA A 150 5.06 -7.43 -5.59
CA ALA A 150 6.06 -6.94 -6.53
C ALA A 150 7.36 -7.75 -6.44
N ARG A 151 7.84 -8.04 -5.23
CA ARG A 151 9.05 -8.86 -5.01
C ARG A 151 8.90 -10.29 -5.50
N ALA A 152 7.75 -10.91 -5.29
CA ALA A 152 7.49 -12.28 -5.73
C ALA A 152 7.43 -12.41 -7.26
N CYS A 153 6.86 -11.41 -7.94
CA CYS A 153 6.71 -11.41 -9.39
C CYS A 153 7.92 -10.84 -10.14
N TRP A 154 8.84 -10.14 -9.46
CA TRP A 154 10.00 -9.51 -10.09
C TRP A 154 10.89 -10.47 -10.88
N PRO A 155 11.24 -11.69 -10.38
CA PRO A 155 12.07 -12.62 -11.15
C PRO A 155 11.43 -13.07 -12.47
N ARG A 156 10.10 -13.21 -12.52
CA ARG A 156 9.38 -13.54 -13.77
C ARG A 156 9.46 -12.38 -14.76
N LEU A 157 9.32 -11.15 -14.28
CA LEU A 157 9.46 -9.96 -15.13
C LEU A 157 10.89 -9.84 -15.68
N ASP A 158 11.92 -10.11 -14.87
CA ASP A 158 13.32 -10.15 -15.30
C ASP A 158 13.55 -11.20 -16.41
N ALA A 159 12.97 -12.38 -16.23
CA ALA A 159 13.04 -13.45 -17.24
C ALA A 159 12.34 -13.06 -18.55
N SER A 160 11.15 -12.46 -18.47
CA SER A 160 10.42 -11.97 -19.64
C SER A 160 11.19 -10.85 -20.39
N GLU A 161 11.82 -9.95 -19.66
CA GLU A 161 12.67 -8.92 -20.28
C GLU A 161 13.94 -9.50 -20.94
N ALA A 162 14.55 -10.51 -20.32
CA ALA A 162 15.68 -11.22 -20.89
C ALA A 162 15.28 -11.96 -22.19
N ALA A 163 14.10 -12.61 -22.18
CA ALA A 163 13.56 -13.26 -23.36
C ALA A 163 13.28 -12.28 -24.51
N LEU A 164 12.73 -11.09 -24.20
CA LEU A 164 12.52 -10.05 -25.20
C LEU A 164 13.83 -9.55 -25.78
N ARG A 165 14.88 -9.37 -24.98
CA ARG A 165 16.22 -8.99 -25.46
C ARG A 165 16.83 -10.06 -26.37
N ALA A 166 16.68 -11.34 -26.02
CA ALA A 166 17.14 -12.45 -26.85
C ALA A 166 16.41 -12.46 -28.20
N LEU A 167 15.08 -12.30 -28.22
CA LEU A 167 14.29 -12.18 -29.43
C LEU A 167 14.77 -11.04 -30.34
N ALA A 168 15.06 -9.87 -29.76
CA ALA A 168 15.57 -8.71 -30.50
C ALA A 168 16.94 -8.99 -31.15
N THR A 169 17.78 -9.79 -30.51
CA THR A 169 19.07 -10.25 -31.10
C THR A 169 18.84 -11.27 -32.20
N ASP A 170 17.93 -12.22 -31.98
CA ASP A 170 17.66 -13.32 -32.90
C ASP A 170 17.01 -12.87 -34.21
N VAL A 171 16.31 -11.74 -34.23
CA VAL A 171 15.72 -11.12 -35.44
C VAL A 171 16.77 -10.88 -36.54
N ALA A 172 18.00 -10.58 -36.17
CA ALA A 172 19.09 -10.36 -37.11
C ALA A 172 19.70 -11.66 -37.68
N SER A 173 19.38 -12.82 -37.08
CA SER A 173 19.94 -14.10 -37.48
C SER A 173 19.15 -14.74 -38.63
N PRO A 174 19.79 -15.06 -39.76
CA PRO A 174 19.14 -15.74 -40.87
C PRO A 174 18.78 -17.20 -40.58
N ALA A 175 19.32 -17.76 -39.46
CA ALA A 175 19.08 -19.15 -39.05
C ALA A 175 17.73 -19.35 -38.37
N ILE A 176 17.06 -18.29 -37.93
CA ILE A 176 15.78 -18.37 -37.20
C ILE A 176 14.67 -17.84 -38.11
N SER A 177 13.62 -18.63 -38.29
CA SER A 177 12.48 -18.22 -39.11
C SER A 177 11.62 -17.17 -38.39
N ASP A 178 10.97 -16.29 -39.16
CA ASP A 178 10.05 -15.30 -38.61
C ASP A 178 8.87 -15.96 -37.88
N ASP A 179 8.43 -17.14 -38.33
CA ASP A 179 7.35 -17.91 -37.67
C ASP A 179 7.78 -18.39 -36.27
N ALA A 180 9.02 -18.88 -36.12
CA ALA A 180 9.57 -19.26 -34.83
C ALA A 180 9.72 -18.04 -33.89
N LEU A 181 10.08 -16.87 -34.43
CA LEU A 181 10.14 -15.65 -33.63
C LEU A 181 8.74 -15.18 -33.22
N LEU A 182 7.73 -15.29 -34.10
CA LEU A 182 6.33 -14.97 -33.77
C LEU A 182 5.76 -15.91 -32.68
N GLU A 183 6.06 -17.19 -32.75
CA GLU A 183 5.66 -18.13 -31.71
C GLU A 183 6.28 -17.77 -30.36
N ARG A 184 7.58 -17.52 -30.30
CA ARG A 184 8.29 -17.14 -29.08
C ARG A 184 7.78 -15.84 -28.48
N VAL A 185 7.52 -14.80 -29.31
CA VAL A 185 6.97 -13.52 -28.78
C VAL A 185 5.52 -13.67 -28.35
N SER A 186 4.76 -14.59 -28.94
CA SER A 186 3.39 -14.89 -28.51
C SER A 186 3.38 -15.54 -27.13
N VAL A 187 4.26 -16.50 -26.87
CA VAL A 187 4.44 -17.10 -25.53
C VAL A 187 4.84 -16.04 -24.50
N LEU A 188 5.81 -15.19 -24.85
CA LEU A 188 6.23 -14.08 -24.00
C LEU A 188 5.06 -13.11 -23.67
N SER A 189 4.26 -12.79 -24.68
CA SER A 189 3.11 -11.89 -24.52
C SER A 189 2.05 -12.49 -23.56
N LEU A 190 1.83 -13.79 -23.64
CA LEU A 190 0.92 -14.50 -22.73
C LEU A 190 1.45 -14.48 -21.29
N ASP A 191 2.76 -14.67 -21.07
CA ASP A 191 3.35 -14.60 -19.72
C ASP A 191 3.26 -13.18 -19.14
N LEU A 192 3.54 -12.14 -19.94
CA LEU A 192 3.38 -10.74 -19.54
C LEU A 192 1.92 -10.41 -19.22
N MET A 193 0.97 -10.90 -20.00
CA MET A 193 -0.46 -10.72 -19.73
C MET A 193 -0.88 -11.42 -18.43
N SER A 194 -0.34 -12.61 -18.17
CA SER A 194 -0.56 -13.33 -16.90
C SER A 194 -0.04 -12.53 -15.72
N LEU A 195 1.19 -12.00 -15.79
CA LEU A 195 1.77 -11.13 -14.77
C LEU A 195 0.92 -9.88 -14.53
N ALA A 196 0.48 -9.22 -15.61
CA ALA A 196 -0.38 -8.04 -15.52
C ALA A 196 -1.71 -8.36 -14.84
N THR A 197 -2.35 -9.46 -15.20
CA THR A 197 -3.62 -9.91 -14.61
C THR A 197 -3.47 -10.23 -13.12
N GLU A 198 -2.40 -10.93 -12.75
CA GLU A 198 -2.11 -11.32 -11.38
C GLU A 198 -1.85 -10.11 -10.48
N THR A 199 -1.17 -9.07 -10.99
CA THR A 199 -0.66 -7.98 -10.15
C THR A 199 -1.44 -6.68 -10.25
N SER A 200 -2.22 -6.44 -11.32
CA SER A 200 -2.85 -5.15 -11.63
C SER A 200 -3.73 -4.61 -10.50
N TYR A 201 -4.57 -5.47 -9.93
CA TYR A 201 -5.45 -5.08 -8.83
C TYR A 201 -4.65 -4.60 -7.62
N ARG A 202 -3.65 -5.39 -7.18
CA ARG A 202 -2.83 -5.06 -6.01
C ARG A 202 -1.97 -3.82 -6.23
N MET A 203 -1.39 -3.65 -7.42
CA MET A 203 -0.59 -2.47 -7.73
C MET A 203 -1.44 -1.19 -7.77
N SER A 204 -2.65 -1.28 -8.32
CA SER A 204 -3.60 -0.16 -8.33
C SER A 204 -4.10 0.19 -6.93
N ALA A 205 -4.46 -0.81 -6.12
CA ALA A 205 -4.85 -0.63 -4.73
C ALA A 205 -3.71 -0.01 -3.89
N THR A 206 -2.47 -0.46 -4.08
CA THR A 206 -1.28 0.11 -3.42
C THR A 206 -1.14 1.60 -3.70
N SER A 207 -1.29 2.01 -4.96
CA SER A 207 -1.22 3.44 -5.33
C SER A 207 -2.35 4.25 -4.71
N ALA A 208 -3.58 3.73 -4.72
CA ALA A 208 -4.74 4.40 -4.12
C ALA A 208 -4.58 4.56 -2.60
N TYR A 209 -4.15 3.51 -1.90
CA TYR A 209 -3.90 3.58 -0.46
C TYR A 209 -2.74 4.51 -0.10
N ALA A 210 -1.70 4.59 -0.93
CA ALA A 210 -0.61 5.55 -0.73
C ALA A 210 -1.11 7.00 -0.77
N GLN A 211 -2.01 7.33 -1.69
CA GLN A 211 -2.65 8.65 -1.76
C GLN A 211 -3.50 8.93 -0.51
N LEU A 212 -4.29 7.94 -0.05
CA LEU A 212 -5.06 8.09 1.18
C LEU A 212 -4.16 8.31 2.41
N VAL A 213 -2.97 7.70 2.46
CA VAL A 213 -1.98 7.96 3.51
C VAL A 213 -1.55 9.43 3.51
N GLU A 214 -1.23 9.98 2.34
CA GLU A 214 -0.84 11.39 2.20
C GLU A 214 -1.97 12.33 2.65
N GLU A 215 -3.21 12.07 2.24
CA GLU A 215 -4.39 12.84 2.64
C GLU A 215 -4.63 12.79 4.15
N ARG A 216 -4.53 11.60 4.77
CA ARG A 216 -4.73 11.44 6.22
C ARG A 216 -3.62 12.11 7.01
N LEU A 217 -2.39 12.02 6.52
CA LEU A 217 -1.23 12.67 7.12
C LEU A 217 -1.39 14.20 7.11
N ALA A 218 -1.73 14.78 5.96
CA ALA A 218 -2.05 16.20 5.84
C ALA A 218 -3.22 16.63 6.75
N GLY A 219 -4.29 15.78 6.79
CA GLY A 219 -5.47 16.04 7.63
C GLY A 219 -5.23 15.96 9.14
N LEU A 220 -4.12 15.35 9.57
CA LEU A 220 -3.71 15.36 10.97
C LEU A 220 -3.08 16.68 11.41
N SER A 221 -2.65 17.55 10.46
CA SER A 221 -2.02 18.83 10.75
C SER A 221 -0.96 18.70 11.84
N SER A 222 0.01 17.80 11.61
CA SER A 222 1.01 17.44 12.61
C SER A 222 2.10 18.51 12.73
N ARG A 223 2.64 18.69 13.94
CA ARG A 223 3.80 19.53 14.24
C ARG A 223 4.80 18.75 15.06
N SER A 224 6.02 18.65 14.55
CA SER A 224 7.12 17.95 15.22
C SER A 224 7.49 18.65 16.54
N ILE A 225 7.96 17.84 17.49
CA ILE A 225 8.47 18.29 18.78
C ILE A 225 10.00 18.10 18.77
N PRO A 226 10.78 19.11 19.18
CA PRO A 226 12.22 18.96 19.24
C PRO A 226 12.67 17.75 20.05
N GLY A 227 13.63 16.98 19.51
CA GLY A 227 14.14 15.77 20.12
C GLY A 227 13.39 14.47 19.76
N TYR A 228 12.30 14.57 18.98
CA TYR A 228 11.57 13.41 18.50
C TYR A 228 11.42 13.43 16.98
N PRO A 229 11.46 12.25 16.33
CA PRO A 229 11.05 12.11 14.93
C PRO A 229 9.60 12.59 14.75
N GLY A 230 9.33 13.30 13.65
CA GLY A 230 7.97 13.68 13.27
C GLY A 230 7.17 12.51 12.69
N LEU A 231 5.85 12.59 12.75
CA LEU A 231 4.95 11.59 12.16
C LEU A 231 5.13 11.50 10.64
N ASP A 232 5.34 12.65 9.98
CA ASP A 232 5.60 12.73 8.54
C ASP A 232 6.88 12.02 8.15
N ASP A 233 7.99 12.34 8.81
CA ASP A 233 9.29 11.71 8.58
C ASP A 233 9.26 10.20 8.82
N PHE A 234 8.58 9.78 9.87
CA PHE A 234 8.42 8.37 10.19
C PHE A 234 7.64 7.63 9.10
N THR A 235 6.50 8.21 8.68
CA THR A 235 5.65 7.62 7.66
C THR A 235 6.37 7.55 6.32
N GLN A 236 6.99 8.64 5.90
CA GLN A 236 7.71 8.71 4.63
C GLN A 236 8.88 7.74 4.57
N ARG A 237 9.73 7.70 5.60
CA ARG A 237 10.89 6.80 5.60
C ARG A 237 10.53 5.32 5.49
N ARG A 238 9.41 4.90 6.05
CA ARG A 238 8.99 3.49 6.05
C ARG A 238 8.09 3.11 4.88
N LEU A 239 7.30 4.04 4.38
CA LEU A 239 6.33 3.79 3.31
C LEU A 239 6.91 4.03 1.92
N LEU A 240 7.56 5.18 1.69
CA LEU A 240 7.98 5.58 0.34
C LEU A 240 8.89 4.57 -0.38
N PRO A 241 9.89 3.93 0.26
CA PRO A 241 10.71 2.93 -0.44
C PRO A 241 9.90 1.75 -0.95
N ALA A 242 8.90 1.30 -0.17
CA ALA A 242 8.02 0.20 -0.54
C ALA A 242 7.11 0.57 -1.72
N ILE A 243 6.51 1.76 -1.66
CA ILE A 243 5.65 2.28 -2.73
C ILE A 243 6.43 2.48 -4.01
N ARG A 244 7.63 3.05 -3.93
CA ARG A 244 8.52 3.24 -5.10
C ARG A 244 8.90 1.90 -5.74
N THR A 245 9.15 0.86 -4.94
CA THR A 245 9.44 -0.48 -5.47
C THR A 245 8.24 -1.07 -6.19
N ALA A 246 7.04 -0.99 -5.62
CA ALA A 246 5.82 -1.46 -6.26
C ALA A 246 5.54 -0.69 -7.56
N GLN A 247 5.75 0.61 -7.55
CA GLN A 247 5.56 1.48 -8.71
C GLN A 247 6.60 1.21 -9.82
N ALA A 248 7.87 0.98 -9.45
CA ALA A 248 8.92 0.60 -10.38
C ALA A 248 8.62 -0.75 -11.05
N TYR A 249 8.11 -1.74 -10.30
CA TYR A 249 7.64 -3.01 -10.84
C TYR A 249 6.54 -2.80 -11.89
N ARG A 250 5.50 -2.04 -11.55
CA ARG A 250 4.38 -1.75 -12.45
C ARG A 250 4.84 -1.07 -13.74
N ASN A 251 5.60 0.01 -13.61
CA ASN A 251 6.08 0.78 -14.76
C ASN A 251 6.96 -0.09 -15.68
N ARG A 252 7.78 -0.95 -15.11
CA ARG A 252 8.64 -1.87 -15.87
C ARG A 252 7.82 -2.94 -16.59
N LEU A 253 6.78 -3.50 -15.94
CA LEU A 253 5.88 -4.44 -16.57
C LEU A 253 5.15 -3.81 -17.77
N ASP A 254 4.65 -2.59 -17.60
CA ASP A 254 3.98 -1.84 -18.66
C ASP A 254 4.95 -1.57 -19.85
N ASP A 255 6.19 -1.18 -19.56
CA ASP A 255 7.23 -0.94 -20.60
C ASP A 255 7.57 -2.23 -21.36
N VAL A 256 7.84 -3.32 -20.66
CA VAL A 256 8.20 -4.61 -21.31
C VAL A 256 7.02 -5.12 -22.15
N THR A 257 5.79 -4.96 -21.66
CA THR A 257 4.58 -5.34 -22.40
C THR A 257 4.42 -4.52 -23.67
N ALA A 258 4.59 -3.20 -23.59
CA ALA A 258 4.52 -2.33 -24.76
C ALA A 258 5.60 -2.66 -25.79
N ARG A 259 6.83 -2.94 -25.35
CA ARG A 259 7.94 -3.34 -26.23
C ARG A 259 7.68 -4.68 -26.90
N ALA A 260 7.13 -5.67 -26.18
CA ALA A 260 6.75 -6.96 -26.76
C ALA A 260 5.66 -6.83 -27.81
N ALA A 261 4.64 -5.99 -27.57
CA ALA A 261 3.58 -5.71 -28.53
C ALA A 261 4.13 -5.02 -29.80
N HIS A 262 5.01 -4.04 -29.64
CA HIS A 262 5.67 -3.37 -30.76
C HIS A 262 6.51 -4.36 -31.59
N PHE A 263 7.28 -5.22 -30.91
CA PHE A 263 8.09 -6.25 -31.57
C PHE A 263 7.22 -7.24 -32.36
N THR A 264 6.09 -7.65 -31.80
CA THR A 264 5.10 -8.50 -32.49
C THR A 264 4.59 -7.85 -33.78
N SER A 265 4.26 -6.56 -33.71
CA SER A 265 3.79 -5.79 -34.87
C SER A 265 4.84 -5.75 -35.98
N LEU A 266 6.10 -5.46 -35.64
CA LEU A 266 7.21 -5.43 -36.60
C LEU A 266 7.42 -6.81 -37.27
N LEU A 267 7.37 -7.90 -36.54
CA LEU A 267 7.50 -9.24 -37.10
C LEU A 267 6.34 -9.59 -38.06
N ARG A 268 5.11 -9.24 -37.72
CA ARG A 268 3.94 -9.46 -38.58
C ARG A 268 4.11 -8.72 -39.90
N THR A 269 4.45 -7.44 -39.86
CA THR A 269 4.69 -6.64 -41.07
C THR A 269 5.82 -7.25 -41.93
N ARG A 270 6.89 -7.76 -41.31
CA ARG A 270 7.98 -8.41 -42.02
C ARG A 270 7.51 -9.71 -42.72
N VAL A 271 6.69 -10.52 -42.06
CA VAL A 271 6.11 -11.74 -42.65
C VAL A 271 5.19 -11.40 -43.82
N GLU A 272 4.28 -10.43 -43.64
CA GLU A 272 3.37 -9.98 -44.72
C GLU A 272 4.13 -9.50 -45.94
N THR A 273 5.13 -8.61 -45.78
CA THR A 273 5.98 -8.13 -46.88
C THR A 273 6.72 -9.27 -47.58
N ARG A 274 7.18 -10.29 -46.83
CA ARG A 274 7.85 -11.45 -47.43
C ARG A 274 6.88 -12.27 -48.30
N ILE A 275 5.66 -12.53 -47.83
CA ILE A 275 4.62 -13.25 -48.56
C ILE A 275 4.26 -12.49 -49.85
N GLU A 276 4.04 -11.21 -49.75
CA GLU A 276 3.75 -10.36 -50.94
C GLU A 276 4.86 -10.45 -51.97
N ASN A 277 6.13 -10.34 -51.58
CA ASN A 277 7.28 -10.46 -52.45
C ASN A 277 7.38 -11.86 -53.10
N GLN A 278 7.09 -12.94 -52.37
CA GLN A 278 7.06 -14.29 -52.89
C GLN A 278 5.94 -14.46 -53.92
N ASN A 279 4.74 -13.98 -53.64
CA ASN A 279 3.60 -14.03 -54.56
C ASN A 279 3.90 -13.23 -55.83
N GLY A 280 4.50 -12.06 -55.73
CA GLY A 280 4.91 -11.25 -56.88
C GLY A 280 5.98 -11.93 -57.73
N ARG A 281 6.89 -12.72 -57.15
CA ARG A 281 7.87 -13.54 -57.89
C ARG A 281 7.21 -14.71 -58.61
N LEU A 282 6.27 -15.39 -57.97
CA LEU A 282 5.52 -16.51 -58.55
C LEU A 282 4.70 -16.04 -59.75
N LEU A 283 3.95 -14.96 -59.63
CA LEU A 283 3.17 -14.38 -60.76
C LEU A 283 4.05 -14.06 -61.95
N ARG A 284 5.19 -13.41 -61.74
CA ARG A 284 6.16 -13.10 -62.79
C ARG A 284 6.78 -14.34 -63.42
N SER A 285 6.94 -15.44 -62.67
CA SER A 285 7.44 -16.72 -63.26
C SER A 285 6.40 -17.41 -64.10
N MET A 286 5.11 -17.35 -63.71
CA MET A 286 4.00 -17.89 -64.50
C MET A 286 3.79 -17.12 -65.83
N GLU A 287 3.88 -15.77 -65.77
CA GLU A 287 3.81 -14.93 -67.00
C GLU A 287 4.94 -15.23 -68.01
N ARG A 288 6.13 -15.60 -67.55
CA ARG A 288 7.25 -16.01 -68.40
C ARG A 288 7.16 -17.42 -68.99
N SER A 289 6.29 -18.25 -68.41
CA SER A 289 6.12 -19.66 -68.84
C SER A 289 4.89 -19.86 -69.74
N SER A 290 4.08 -18.83 -69.92
CA SER A 290 2.97 -18.72 -70.86
C SER A 290 3.43 -18.06 -72.16
#